data_38e25121cadbd1591e2e5c314ec663a4
#
_entry.id   38e25121cadbd1591e2e5c314ec663a4
#
_cell.length_a   1.000
_cell.length_b   1.000
_cell.length_c   1.000
_cell.angle_alpha   90.00
_cell.angle_beta   90.00
_cell.angle_gamma   90.00
#
_symmetry.space_group_name_H-M   'P 1'
#
loop_
_entity.id
_entity.type
_entity.pdbx_description
1 polymer ?
#
loop_
_entity_poly.entity_id
_entity_poly.type
_entity_poly.pdbx_seq_one_letter_code
_entity_poly.pdbx_strand_id
1 'polypeptide(L)'
;MKDKLFNMKLSSIYKKIEDLFRPKKIVNVTVSSLASNEMLKGRCALITGGTSGIGFSIAEAFVNSGASVIITGRTQDRIDAAVAKLSKGKAFGIVLDNTQVGTFESKHTEMLEMVKKAGISQINILVNNAGVNSKGMPNATVEEYDKILDTNLKGVFFLSQLFGKYFVKNGIKGNILNIASASSFRPADSAYSVTKWGVRGLTLGLAKALAKNGVTVNGIAPGPTATPMLLKGDDVNMNLDRIPLGRYITPEEIANMAVVLVSDMSRSIMGEIIFMTGGAANLTFDDVKYGF
;
A
#
# COMPACT_ATOMS: atom_id res chain seq x y z
N MET A 1 -42.96 25.96 11.18
CA MET A 1 -42.15 24.70 11.05
C MET A 1 -42.24 24.11 9.65
N LYS A 2 -43.39 24.07 8.96
CA LYS A 2 -43.57 23.57 7.59
C LYS A 2 -42.79 24.38 6.54
N ASP A 3 -42.76 25.71 6.65
CA ASP A 3 -42.07 26.59 5.70
C ASP A 3 -40.54 26.46 5.75
N LYS A 4 -39.97 26.19 6.93
CA LYS A 4 -38.52 25.92 7.06
C LYS A 4 -38.10 24.59 6.42
N LEU A 5 -38.93 23.57 6.55
CA LEU A 5 -38.72 22.26 5.92
C LEU A 5 -38.86 22.32 4.38
N PHE A 6 -39.80 23.11 3.89
CA PHE A 6 -40.03 23.34 2.47
C PHE A 6 -38.84 24.08 1.84
N ASN A 7 -38.36 25.13 2.47
CA ASN A 7 -37.21 25.92 2.02
C ASN A 7 -35.91 25.09 2.06
N MET A 8 -35.71 24.19 3.03
CA MET A 8 -34.58 23.27 3.06
C MET A 8 -34.63 22.23 1.93
N LYS A 9 -35.82 21.73 1.57
CA LYS A 9 -35.97 20.81 0.43
C LYS A 9 -35.74 21.54 -0.91
N LEU A 10 -36.21 22.75 -1.08
CA LEU A 10 -35.98 23.57 -2.27
C LEU A 10 -34.49 23.88 -2.45
N SER A 11 -33.77 24.29 -1.42
CA SER A 11 -32.33 24.57 -1.47
C SER A 11 -31.52 23.33 -1.81
N SER A 12 -31.92 22.15 -1.31
CA SER A 12 -31.31 20.87 -1.66
C SER A 12 -31.52 20.48 -3.13
N ILE A 13 -32.71 20.77 -3.68
CA ILE A 13 -33.04 20.51 -5.10
C ILE A 13 -32.26 21.49 -5.98
N TYR A 14 -32.23 22.78 -5.65
CA TYR A 14 -31.44 23.78 -6.37
C TYR A 14 -29.96 23.41 -6.41
N LYS A 15 -29.39 22.98 -5.30
CA LYS A 15 -27.99 22.53 -5.23
C LYS A 15 -27.72 21.29 -6.10
N LYS A 16 -28.65 20.34 -6.15
CA LYS A 16 -28.54 19.17 -7.04
C LYS A 16 -28.63 19.55 -8.53
N ILE A 17 -29.48 20.53 -8.87
CA ILE A 17 -29.59 21.03 -10.26
C ILE A 17 -28.32 21.80 -10.63
N GLU A 18 -27.80 22.65 -9.74
CA GLU A 18 -26.55 23.39 -9.96
C GLU A 18 -25.35 22.44 -10.15
N ASP A 19 -25.29 21.35 -9.38
CA ASP A 19 -24.23 20.33 -9.52
C ASP A 19 -24.34 19.53 -10.82
N LEU A 20 -25.54 19.39 -11.40
CA LEU A 20 -25.77 18.76 -12.72
C LEU A 20 -25.22 19.60 -13.89
N PHE A 21 -25.24 20.93 -13.74
CA PHE A 21 -24.80 21.88 -14.78
C PHE A 21 -23.37 22.43 -14.53
N ARG A 22 -22.75 22.10 -13.40
CA ARG A 22 -21.33 22.45 -13.19
C ARG A 22 -20.46 21.70 -14.22
N PRO A 23 -19.63 22.41 -14.99
CA PRO A 23 -18.67 21.74 -15.85
C PRO A 23 -17.78 20.83 -15.00
N LYS A 24 -17.72 19.54 -15.36
CA LYS A 24 -16.84 18.58 -14.67
C LYS A 24 -15.41 19.06 -14.85
N LYS A 25 -14.75 19.39 -13.75
CA LYS A 25 -13.34 19.72 -13.76
C LYS A 25 -12.55 18.46 -14.11
N ILE A 26 -11.89 18.48 -15.26
CA ILE A 26 -10.99 17.41 -15.69
C ILE A 26 -9.60 17.79 -15.20
N VAL A 27 -8.96 16.90 -14.44
CA VAL A 27 -7.57 17.06 -14.01
C VAL A 27 -6.74 16.02 -14.73
N ASN A 28 -5.81 16.48 -15.56
CA ASN A 28 -4.78 15.65 -16.18
C ASN A 28 -3.56 15.63 -15.26
N VAL A 29 -3.06 14.43 -14.96
CA VAL A 29 -1.88 14.25 -14.11
C VAL A 29 -0.75 13.69 -14.97
N THR A 30 0.34 14.43 -15.06
CA THR A 30 1.60 13.92 -15.61
C THR A 30 2.43 13.40 -14.44
N VAL A 31 2.70 12.10 -14.42
CA VAL A 31 3.56 11.47 -13.40
C VAL A 31 4.94 11.28 -14.00
N SER A 32 5.95 11.84 -13.33
CA SER A 32 7.33 11.50 -13.62
C SER A 32 7.65 10.19 -12.91
N SER A 33 7.68 9.09 -13.65
CA SER A 33 8.30 7.85 -13.14
C SER A 33 9.80 8.09 -12.99
N LEU A 34 10.41 7.43 -12.00
CA LEU A 34 11.86 7.37 -11.94
C LEU A 34 12.36 6.73 -13.25
N ALA A 35 13.22 7.43 -13.99
CA ALA A 35 13.94 6.83 -15.10
C ALA A 35 14.70 5.60 -14.60
N SER A 36 14.97 4.64 -15.49
CA SER A 36 15.79 3.47 -15.14
C SER A 36 17.07 3.92 -14.46
N ASN A 37 17.28 3.46 -13.25
CA ASN A 37 18.40 3.84 -12.39
C ASN A 37 18.95 2.60 -11.67
N GLU A 38 20.00 2.75 -10.91
CA GLU A 38 20.64 1.64 -10.19
C GLU A 38 20.51 1.73 -8.67
N MET A 39 19.55 2.53 -8.16
CA MET A 39 19.37 2.76 -6.72
C MET A 39 19.14 1.46 -5.92
N LEU A 40 18.57 0.44 -6.56
CA LEU A 40 18.28 -0.86 -5.97
C LEU A 40 19.05 -2.00 -6.63
N LYS A 41 20.14 -1.71 -7.34
CA LYS A 41 20.98 -2.72 -7.99
C LYS A 41 21.47 -3.77 -6.99
N GLY A 42 21.29 -5.05 -7.35
CA GLY A 42 21.68 -6.20 -6.50
C GLY A 42 20.73 -6.44 -5.30
N ARG A 43 19.62 -5.69 -5.19
CA ARG A 43 18.59 -5.91 -4.18
C ARG A 43 17.54 -6.89 -4.69
N CYS A 44 16.91 -7.62 -3.77
CA CYS A 44 15.76 -8.47 -4.06
C CYS A 44 14.64 -8.20 -3.07
N ALA A 45 13.44 -7.92 -3.57
CA ALA A 45 12.28 -7.57 -2.76
C ALA A 45 11.19 -8.63 -2.83
N LEU A 46 10.60 -8.98 -1.68
CA LEU A 46 9.28 -9.60 -1.62
C LEU A 46 8.22 -8.50 -1.51
N ILE A 47 7.22 -8.51 -2.39
CA ILE A 47 6.12 -7.53 -2.41
C ILE A 47 4.79 -8.27 -2.31
N THR A 48 4.10 -8.15 -1.17
CA THR A 48 2.79 -8.78 -1.00
C THR A 48 1.70 -8.00 -1.72
N GLY A 49 0.77 -8.72 -2.40
CA GLY A 49 -0.28 -8.08 -3.20
C GLY A 49 0.27 -7.31 -4.39
N GLY A 50 1.35 -7.81 -5.01
CA GLY A 50 2.07 -7.16 -6.11
C GLY A 50 1.43 -7.32 -7.50
N THR A 51 0.22 -7.88 -7.59
CA THR A 51 -0.41 -8.16 -8.90
C THR A 51 -1.19 -7.01 -9.49
N SER A 52 -1.43 -5.93 -8.74
CA SER A 52 -2.18 -4.75 -9.19
C SER A 52 -1.94 -3.53 -8.29
N GLY A 53 -2.39 -2.35 -8.73
CA GLY A 53 -2.40 -1.12 -7.96
C GLY A 53 -1.03 -0.74 -7.40
N ILE A 54 -0.99 -0.24 -6.16
CA ILE A 54 0.25 0.24 -5.52
C ILE A 54 1.35 -0.83 -5.51
N GLY A 55 1.01 -2.09 -5.19
CA GLY A 55 1.99 -3.16 -5.13
C GLY A 55 2.64 -3.48 -6.48
N PHE A 56 1.86 -3.43 -7.56
CA PHE A 56 2.39 -3.62 -8.91
C PHE A 56 3.29 -2.46 -9.33
N SER A 57 2.86 -1.21 -9.10
CA SER A 57 3.68 -0.03 -9.41
C SER A 57 4.98 -0.01 -8.60
N ILE A 58 4.97 -0.47 -7.33
CA ILE A 58 6.19 -0.66 -6.54
C ILE A 58 7.10 -1.71 -7.19
N ALA A 59 6.54 -2.85 -7.62
CA ALA A 59 7.32 -3.89 -8.27
C ALA A 59 8.00 -3.38 -9.56
N GLU A 60 7.25 -2.65 -10.38
CA GLU A 60 7.76 -2.04 -11.61
C GLU A 60 8.86 -1.01 -11.33
N ALA A 61 8.64 -0.09 -10.38
CA ALA A 61 9.64 0.90 -9.99
C ALA A 61 10.92 0.26 -9.41
N PHE A 62 10.78 -0.83 -8.65
CA PHE A 62 11.94 -1.55 -8.10
C PHE A 62 12.74 -2.23 -9.21
N VAL A 63 12.07 -2.88 -10.17
CA VAL A 63 12.74 -3.49 -11.34
C VAL A 63 13.46 -2.43 -12.17
N ASN A 64 12.81 -1.28 -12.43
CA ASN A 64 13.39 -0.15 -13.13
C ASN A 64 14.57 0.48 -12.38
N SER A 65 14.61 0.32 -11.05
CA SER A 65 15.72 0.76 -10.19
C SER A 65 16.80 -0.32 -9.97
N GLY A 66 16.78 -1.41 -10.75
CA GLY A 66 17.83 -2.43 -10.77
C GLY A 66 17.62 -3.61 -9.83
N ALA A 67 16.52 -3.66 -9.06
CA ALA A 67 16.20 -4.79 -8.19
C ALA A 67 15.63 -5.99 -8.95
N SER A 68 15.70 -7.16 -8.31
CA SER A 68 14.80 -8.27 -8.59
C SER A 68 13.61 -8.25 -7.63
N VAL A 69 12.46 -8.74 -8.06
CA VAL A 69 11.24 -8.75 -7.23
C VAL A 69 10.56 -10.12 -7.23
N ILE A 70 10.00 -10.49 -6.09
CA ILE A 70 9.04 -11.57 -5.97
C ILE A 70 7.71 -10.92 -5.64
N ILE A 71 6.72 -11.05 -6.51
CA ILE A 71 5.36 -10.57 -6.24
C ILE A 71 4.48 -11.71 -5.77
N THR A 72 3.54 -11.39 -4.86
CA THR A 72 2.56 -12.38 -4.42
C THR A 72 1.13 -11.96 -4.73
N GLY A 73 0.29 -12.97 -4.83
CA GLY A 73 -1.15 -12.85 -5.01
C GLY A 73 -1.84 -14.15 -4.56
N ARG A 74 -3.17 -14.18 -4.64
CA ARG A 74 -3.96 -15.36 -4.23
C ARG A 74 -4.20 -16.37 -5.35
N THR A 75 -4.01 -15.97 -6.60
CA THR A 75 -4.24 -16.84 -7.78
C THR A 75 -3.06 -16.78 -8.73
N GLN A 76 -2.65 -17.93 -9.26
CA GLN A 76 -1.50 -18.05 -10.15
C GLN A 76 -1.69 -17.22 -11.43
N ASP A 77 -2.86 -17.28 -12.07
CA ASP A 77 -3.12 -16.55 -13.33
C ASP A 77 -2.88 -15.04 -13.20
N ARG A 78 -3.29 -14.44 -12.07
CA ARG A 78 -3.04 -13.01 -11.81
C ARG A 78 -1.58 -12.70 -11.59
N ILE A 79 -0.86 -13.61 -10.96
CA ILE A 79 0.58 -13.48 -10.73
C ILE A 79 1.31 -13.57 -12.07
N ASP A 80 1.02 -14.57 -12.89
CA ASP A 80 1.65 -14.77 -14.18
C ASP A 80 1.42 -13.59 -15.13
N ALA A 81 0.17 -13.11 -15.17
CA ALA A 81 -0.17 -11.90 -15.94
C ALA A 81 0.58 -10.64 -15.46
N ALA A 82 0.83 -10.52 -14.17
CA ALA A 82 1.58 -9.39 -13.61
C ALA A 82 3.09 -9.54 -13.87
N VAL A 83 3.66 -10.73 -13.64
CA VAL A 83 5.07 -11.02 -13.92
C VAL A 83 5.40 -10.80 -15.40
N ALA A 84 4.51 -11.20 -16.32
CA ALA A 84 4.70 -11.01 -17.76
C ALA A 84 4.82 -9.53 -18.19
N LYS A 85 4.27 -8.60 -17.41
CA LYS A 85 4.36 -7.13 -17.65
C LYS A 85 5.66 -6.53 -17.13
N LEU A 86 6.34 -7.20 -16.21
CA LEU A 86 7.60 -6.75 -15.63
C LEU A 86 8.78 -7.24 -16.47
N SER A 87 9.96 -6.64 -16.30
CA SER A 87 11.15 -7.01 -17.08
C SER A 87 11.55 -8.46 -16.87
N LYS A 88 11.75 -9.18 -17.97
CA LYS A 88 12.12 -10.61 -17.97
C LYS A 88 13.40 -10.87 -17.16
N GLY A 89 13.36 -11.92 -16.35
CA GLY A 89 14.51 -12.39 -15.55
C GLY A 89 14.71 -11.63 -14.24
N LYS A 90 13.92 -10.57 -13.95
CA LYS A 90 13.99 -9.82 -12.69
C LYS A 90 12.72 -9.94 -11.83
N ALA A 91 11.64 -10.47 -12.38
CA ALA A 91 10.37 -10.62 -11.67
C ALA A 91 10.00 -12.11 -11.56
N PHE A 92 9.60 -12.48 -10.37
CA PHE A 92 9.15 -13.81 -9.99
C PHE A 92 7.79 -13.71 -9.32
N GLY A 93 7.04 -14.81 -9.31
CA GLY A 93 5.73 -14.84 -8.68
C GLY A 93 5.52 -16.08 -7.83
N ILE A 94 4.79 -15.93 -6.73
CA ILE A 94 4.42 -17.04 -5.85
C ILE A 94 3.04 -16.81 -5.24
N VAL A 95 2.24 -17.88 -5.17
CA VAL A 95 0.95 -17.82 -4.47
C VAL A 95 1.19 -17.70 -2.96
N LEU A 96 0.70 -16.61 -2.37
CA LEU A 96 0.71 -16.37 -0.93
C LEU A 96 -0.59 -15.66 -0.53
N ASP A 97 -1.34 -16.28 0.38
CA ASP A 97 -2.48 -15.65 1.04
C ASP A 97 -2.04 -15.17 2.43
N ASN A 98 -2.15 -13.87 2.67
CA ASN A 98 -1.74 -13.25 3.94
C ASN A 98 -2.55 -13.75 5.14
N THR A 99 -3.72 -14.36 4.94
CA THR A 99 -4.52 -14.98 6.02
C THR A 99 -3.94 -16.31 6.47
N GLN A 100 -3.17 -16.98 5.62
CA GLN A 100 -2.62 -18.32 5.84
C GLN A 100 -1.23 -18.27 6.48
N VAL A 101 -1.11 -17.65 7.65
CA VAL A 101 0.19 -17.41 8.32
C VAL A 101 0.99 -18.70 8.59
N GLY A 102 0.32 -19.84 8.77
CA GLY A 102 0.96 -21.14 8.92
C GLY A 102 1.75 -21.62 7.71
N THR A 103 1.53 -21.03 6.54
CA THR A 103 2.25 -21.37 5.31
C THR A 103 3.52 -20.50 5.07
N PHE A 104 3.72 -19.46 5.87
CA PHE A 104 4.78 -18.48 5.59
C PHE A 104 6.19 -19.06 5.61
N GLU A 105 6.50 -19.95 6.55
CA GLU A 105 7.83 -20.62 6.64
C GLU A 105 8.12 -21.45 5.38
N SER A 106 7.16 -22.29 4.94
CA SER A 106 7.32 -23.10 3.74
C SER A 106 7.41 -22.24 2.49
N LYS A 107 6.60 -21.20 2.38
CA LYS A 107 6.64 -20.25 1.26
C LYS A 107 7.94 -19.43 1.23
N HIS A 108 8.47 -19.06 2.38
CA HIS A 108 9.77 -18.39 2.47
C HIS A 108 10.91 -19.30 1.96
N THR A 109 10.88 -20.58 2.32
CA THR A 109 11.85 -21.57 1.81
C THR A 109 11.77 -21.67 0.28
N GLU A 110 10.54 -21.78 -0.27
CA GLU A 110 10.30 -21.81 -1.72
C GLU A 110 10.83 -20.55 -2.42
N MET A 111 10.63 -19.36 -1.82
CA MET A 111 11.17 -18.11 -2.35
C MET A 111 12.69 -18.09 -2.36
N LEU A 112 13.35 -18.58 -1.30
CA LEU A 112 14.81 -18.63 -1.22
C LEU A 112 15.40 -19.57 -2.27
N GLU A 113 14.78 -20.71 -2.52
CA GLU A 113 15.19 -21.63 -3.58
C GLU A 113 15.01 -21.01 -4.98
N MET A 114 13.88 -20.32 -5.20
CA MET A 114 13.58 -19.61 -6.44
C MET A 114 14.65 -18.57 -6.77
N VAL A 115 14.97 -17.68 -5.83
CA VAL A 115 15.98 -16.63 -6.06
C VAL A 115 17.39 -17.21 -6.19
N LYS A 116 17.72 -18.27 -5.45
CA LYS A 116 19.00 -18.96 -5.58
C LYS A 116 19.19 -19.56 -6.98
N LYS A 117 18.16 -20.20 -7.55
CA LYS A 117 18.16 -20.71 -8.93
C LYS A 117 18.38 -19.60 -9.96
N ALA A 118 17.93 -18.38 -9.66
CA ALA A 118 18.13 -17.19 -10.50
C ALA A 118 19.46 -16.47 -10.25
N GLY A 119 20.37 -17.03 -9.43
CA GLY A 119 21.66 -16.41 -9.11
C GLY A 119 21.57 -15.23 -8.12
N ILE A 120 20.43 -15.06 -7.44
CA ILE A 120 20.22 -14.00 -6.45
C ILE A 120 20.57 -14.56 -5.07
N SER A 121 21.47 -13.89 -4.35
CA SER A 121 22.03 -14.38 -3.09
C SER A 121 21.06 -14.36 -1.92
N GLN A 122 20.14 -13.39 -1.88
CA GLN A 122 19.27 -13.19 -0.74
C GLN A 122 18.07 -12.26 -1.06
N ILE A 123 17.00 -12.40 -0.30
CA ILE A 123 15.91 -11.42 -0.25
C ILE A 123 16.26 -10.41 0.84
N ASN A 124 16.33 -9.12 0.53
CA ASN A 124 16.76 -8.10 1.49
C ASN A 124 15.78 -6.93 1.64
N ILE A 125 14.63 -6.99 0.95
CA ILE A 125 13.53 -6.05 1.11
C ILE A 125 12.23 -6.83 1.29
N LEU A 126 11.43 -6.46 2.29
CA LEU A 126 10.04 -6.88 2.45
C LEU A 126 9.13 -5.68 2.28
N VAL A 127 8.16 -5.75 1.36
CA VAL A 127 7.08 -4.77 1.22
C VAL A 127 5.76 -5.41 1.61
N ASN A 128 5.23 -5.03 2.76
CA ASN A 128 3.90 -5.41 3.22
C ASN A 128 2.86 -4.46 2.62
N ASN A 129 2.36 -4.83 1.43
CA ASN A 129 1.38 -4.04 0.69
C ASN A 129 0.00 -4.71 0.63
N ALA A 130 -0.09 -6.03 0.67
CA ALA A 130 -1.37 -6.73 0.61
C ALA A 130 -2.37 -6.17 1.63
N GLY A 131 -3.57 -5.87 1.16
CA GLY A 131 -4.63 -5.36 2.02
C GLY A 131 -5.99 -5.38 1.32
N VAL A 132 -7.04 -5.41 2.11
CA VAL A 132 -8.43 -5.36 1.68
C VAL A 132 -9.16 -4.28 2.46
N ASN A 133 -10.17 -3.67 1.85
CA ASN A 133 -10.99 -2.64 2.48
C ASN A 133 -12.18 -3.25 3.20
N SER A 134 -12.85 -2.49 4.06
CA SER A 134 -14.04 -2.90 4.81
C SER A 134 -15.14 -1.85 4.77
N LYS A 135 -16.34 -2.25 5.12
CA LYS A 135 -17.44 -1.34 5.43
C LYS A 135 -17.19 -0.65 6.78
N GLY A 136 -17.85 0.48 7.00
CA GLY A 136 -17.86 1.17 8.31
C GLY A 136 -18.60 0.37 9.38
N MET A 137 -18.41 0.76 10.66
CA MET A 137 -18.95 0.07 11.83
C MET A 137 -20.44 -0.30 11.75
N PRO A 138 -21.35 0.56 11.27
CA PRO A 138 -22.78 0.22 11.27
C PRO A 138 -23.14 -1.04 10.47
N ASN A 139 -22.30 -1.42 9.50
CA ASN A 139 -22.59 -2.50 8.56
C ASN A 139 -21.51 -3.58 8.54
N ALA A 140 -20.57 -3.57 9.48
CA ALA A 140 -19.52 -4.58 9.56
C ALA A 140 -20.09 -5.89 10.12
N THR A 141 -19.65 -7.04 9.54
CA THR A 141 -19.94 -8.36 10.10
C THR A 141 -18.68 -8.93 10.76
N VAL A 142 -18.85 -9.97 11.61
CA VAL A 142 -17.72 -10.64 12.27
C VAL A 142 -16.78 -11.24 11.24
N GLU A 143 -17.31 -11.91 10.22
CA GLU A 143 -16.52 -12.55 9.16
C GLU A 143 -15.72 -11.53 8.34
N GLU A 144 -16.33 -10.37 8.05
CA GLU A 144 -15.63 -9.28 7.39
C GLU A 144 -14.52 -8.72 8.28
N TYR A 145 -14.81 -8.51 9.56
CA TYR A 145 -13.84 -8.02 10.55
C TYR A 145 -12.63 -8.97 10.64
N ASP A 146 -12.86 -10.28 10.85
CA ASP A 146 -11.80 -11.28 10.97
C ASP A 146 -10.95 -11.34 9.71
N LYS A 147 -11.56 -11.38 8.54
CA LYS A 147 -10.84 -11.36 7.25
C LYS A 147 -9.96 -10.13 7.08
N ILE A 148 -10.45 -8.96 7.49
CA ILE A 148 -9.69 -7.71 7.41
C ILE A 148 -8.49 -7.74 8.36
N LEU A 149 -8.70 -8.16 9.61
CA LEU A 149 -7.62 -8.27 10.59
C LEU A 149 -6.59 -9.31 10.16
N ASP A 150 -7.03 -10.47 9.72
CA ASP A 150 -6.14 -11.54 9.27
C ASP A 150 -5.28 -11.09 8.08
N THR A 151 -5.88 -10.42 7.09
CA THR A 151 -5.14 -9.97 5.90
C THR A 151 -4.21 -8.79 6.22
N ASN A 152 -4.78 -7.72 6.81
CA ASN A 152 -4.13 -6.41 6.86
C ASN A 152 -3.19 -6.24 8.06
N LEU A 153 -3.37 -7.02 9.13
CA LEU A 153 -2.59 -6.87 10.36
C LEU A 153 -1.88 -8.16 10.76
N LYS A 154 -2.59 -9.28 10.93
CA LYS A 154 -2.01 -10.55 11.34
C LYS A 154 -0.97 -11.04 10.33
N GLY A 155 -1.31 -11.06 9.03
CA GLY A 155 -0.38 -11.42 7.98
C GLY A 155 0.86 -10.53 7.96
N VAL A 156 0.67 -9.20 8.07
CA VAL A 156 1.78 -8.23 8.13
C VAL A 156 2.68 -8.49 9.34
N PHE A 157 2.08 -8.76 10.51
CA PHE A 157 2.82 -9.03 11.74
C PHE A 157 3.73 -10.26 11.60
N PHE A 158 3.16 -11.41 11.21
CA PHE A 158 3.91 -12.67 11.14
C PHE A 158 4.91 -12.70 10.00
N LEU A 159 4.61 -12.07 8.86
CA LEU A 159 5.57 -11.96 7.76
C LEU A 159 6.75 -11.05 8.13
N SER A 160 6.48 -9.94 8.81
CA SER A 160 7.53 -9.06 9.34
C SER A 160 8.38 -9.76 10.40
N GLN A 161 7.77 -10.58 11.27
CA GLN A 161 8.51 -11.38 12.26
C GLN A 161 9.45 -12.39 11.56
N LEU A 162 8.94 -13.09 10.54
CA LEU A 162 9.71 -14.07 9.77
C LEU A 162 10.92 -13.41 9.09
N PHE A 163 10.68 -12.31 8.36
CA PHE A 163 11.76 -11.59 7.68
C PHE A 163 12.71 -10.89 8.64
N GLY A 164 12.23 -10.37 9.76
CA GLY A 164 13.08 -9.82 10.82
C GLY A 164 14.05 -10.87 11.38
N LYS A 165 13.55 -12.07 11.72
CA LYS A 165 14.38 -13.21 12.13
C LYS A 165 15.38 -13.61 11.04
N TYR A 166 14.92 -13.70 9.80
CA TYR A 166 15.76 -14.05 8.65
C TYR A 166 16.89 -13.04 8.44
N PHE A 167 16.61 -11.75 8.49
CA PHE A 167 17.60 -10.68 8.33
C PHE A 167 18.64 -10.73 9.47
N VAL A 168 18.20 -10.83 10.72
CA VAL A 168 19.09 -10.87 11.86
C VAL A 168 19.99 -12.11 11.83
N LYS A 169 19.42 -13.29 11.60
CA LYS A 169 20.15 -14.57 11.56
C LYS A 169 21.24 -14.58 10.47
N ASN A 170 21.00 -13.93 9.34
CA ASN A 170 21.91 -13.94 8.19
C ASN A 170 22.74 -12.64 8.07
N GLY A 171 22.70 -11.73 9.05
CA GLY A 171 23.44 -10.47 9.01
C GLY A 171 23.04 -9.53 7.88
N ILE A 172 21.77 -9.65 7.38
CA ILE A 172 21.27 -8.86 6.26
C ILE A 172 20.83 -7.49 6.77
N LYS A 173 21.46 -6.43 6.27
CA LYS A 173 21.03 -5.04 6.50
C LYS A 173 19.83 -4.73 5.57
N GLY A 174 18.70 -5.36 5.88
CA GLY A 174 17.49 -5.33 5.06
C GLY A 174 16.62 -4.09 5.28
N ASN A 175 15.49 -4.08 4.54
CA ASN A 175 14.45 -3.08 4.70
C ASN A 175 13.08 -3.75 4.84
N ILE A 176 12.24 -3.27 5.76
CA ILE A 176 10.82 -3.60 5.82
C ILE A 176 10.04 -2.31 5.54
N LEU A 177 9.22 -2.33 4.49
CA LEU A 177 8.36 -1.23 4.10
C LEU A 177 6.89 -1.64 4.27
N ASN A 178 6.17 -0.93 5.12
CA ASN A 178 4.76 -1.19 5.38
C ASN A 178 3.87 -0.18 4.65
N ILE A 179 2.91 -0.63 3.86
CA ILE A 179 1.90 0.25 3.27
C ILE A 179 0.76 0.41 4.26
N ALA A 180 0.83 1.52 5.01
CA ALA A 180 -0.21 1.95 5.94
C ALA A 180 -1.40 2.59 5.19
N SER A 181 -1.92 3.70 5.67
CA SER A 181 -2.99 4.50 5.04
C SER A 181 -3.12 5.84 5.75
N ALA A 182 -3.68 6.84 5.09
CA ALA A 182 -4.22 8.03 5.74
C ALA A 182 -5.16 7.69 6.92
N SER A 183 -5.84 6.55 6.85
CA SER A 183 -6.71 6.04 7.93
C SER A 183 -5.95 5.71 9.23
N SER A 184 -4.62 5.59 9.22
CA SER A 184 -3.81 5.40 10.43
C SER A 184 -3.53 6.68 11.22
N PHE A 185 -4.11 7.82 10.80
CA PHE A 185 -3.93 9.13 11.42
C PHE A 185 -5.25 9.85 11.73
N ARG A 186 -6.38 9.23 11.41
CA ARG A 186 -7.72 9.77 11.69
C ARG A 186 -8.50 8.84 12.61
N PRO A 187 -9.61 9.29 13.23
CA PRO A 187 -10.48 8.40 14.01
C PRO A 187 -10.83 7.12 13.25
N ALA A 188 -10.78 5.98 13.93
CA ALA A 188 -11.07 4.69 13.31
C ALA A 188 -12.56 4.37 13.40
N ASP A 189 -13.20 4.18 12.26
CA ASP A 189 -14.62 3.86 12.09
C ASP A 189 -14.88 2.51 11.43
N SER A 190 -13.82 1.74 11.21
CA SER A 190 -13.89 0.47 10.47
C SER A 190 -12.75 -0.47 10.88
N ALA A 191 -12.93 -1.77 10.67
CA ALA A 191 -11.88 -2.76 10.86
C ALA A 191 -10.63 -2.40 10.05
N TYR A 192 -10.81 -1.88 8.83
CA TYR A 192 -9.70 -1.40 8.01
C TYR A 192 -8.89 -0.31 8.73
N SER A 193 -9.54 0.74 9.21
CA SER A 193 -8.88 1.85 9.92
C SER A 193 -8.12 1.34 11.16
N VAL A 194 -8.74 0.43 11.95
CA VAL A 194 -8.10 -0.21 13.11
C VAL A 194 -6.83 -0.95 12.70
N THR A 195 -6.87 -1.75 11.60
CA THR A 195 -5.68 -2.46 11.13
C THR A 195 -4.57 -1.51 10.70
N LYS A 196 -4.90 -0.37 10.08
CA LYS A 196 -3.90 0.60 9.62
C LYS A 196 -3.25 1.36 10.78
N TRP A 197 -3.97 1.61 11.88
CA TRP A 197 -3.38 2.04 13.16
C TRP A 197 -2.44 0.98 13.73
N GLY A 198 -2.85 -0.29 13.69
CA GLY A 198 -2.00 -1.42 14.12
C GLY A 198 -0.70 -1.51 13.32
N VAL A 199 -0.76 -1.37 11.99
CA VAL A 199 0.42 -1.37 11.11
C VAL A 199 1.35 -0.20 11.43
N ARG A 200 0.82 1.00 11.74
CA ARG A 200 1.61 2.15 12.17
C ARG A 200 2.38 1.83 13.45
N GLY A 201 1.69 1.34 14.50
CA GLY A 201 2.32 0.95 15.76
C GLY A 201 3.35 -0.16 15.59
N LEU A 202 3.04 -1.17 14.75
CA LEU A 202 3.95 -2.25 14.41
C LEU A 202 5.23 -1.74 13.72
N THR A 203 5.12 -0.77 12.82
CA THR A 203 6.27 -0.16 12.13
C THR A 203 7.25 0.44 13.12
N LEU A 204 6.75 1.21 14.10
CA LEU A 204 7.56 1.81 15.16
C LEU A 204 8.23 0.75 16.04
N GLY A 205 7.48 -0.28 16.45
CA GLY A 205 7.97 -1.36 17.29
C GLY A 205 9.07 -2.18 16.62
N LEU A 206 8.87 -2.55 15.34
CA LEU A 206 9.84 -3.27 14.54
C LEU A 206 11.11 -2.43 14.28
N ALA A 207 10.95 -1.14 13.96
CA ALA A 207 12.09 -0.24 13.78
C ALA A 207 12.98 -0.22 15.03
N LYS A 208 12.38 -0.03 16.21
CA LYS A 208 13.11 -0.06 17.49
C LYS A 208 13.81 -1.40 17.72
N ALA A 209 13.15 -2.52 17.44
CA ALA A 209 13.67 -3.85 17.68
C ALA A 209 14.84 -4.21 16.75
N LEU A 210 14.79 -3.78 15.48
CA LEU A 210 15.69 -4.22 14.42
C LEU A 210 16.83 -3.22 14.10
N ALA A 211 16.72 -1.98 14.58
CA ALA A 211 17.70 -0.92 14.29
C ALA A 211 19.15 -1.32 14.57
N LYS A 212 19.42 -1.98 15.71
CA LYS A 212 20.77 -2.43 16.09
C LYS A 212 21.39 -3.43 15.13
N ASN A 213 20.55 -4.12 14.34
CA ASN A 213 20.96 -5.08 13.33
C ASN A 213 21.12 -4.42 11.93
N GLY A 214 20.95 -3.10 11.84
CA GLY A 214 21.04 -2.35 10.57
C GLY A 214 19.86 -2.59 9.63
N VAL A 215 18.74 -3.12 10.13
CA VAL A 215 17.49 -3.29 9.37
C VAL A 215 16.64 -2.04 9.54
N THR A 216 16.29 -1.37 8.45
CA THR A 216 15.37 -0.23 8.49
C THR A 216 13.92 -0.69 8.36
N VAL A 217 13.04 -0.08 9.14
CA VAL A 217 11.60 -0.33 9.05
C VAL A 217 10.88 1.00 8.97
N ASN A 218 10.19 1.22 7.86
CA ASN A 218 9.43 2.45 7.61
C ASN A 218 8.09 2.12 6.98
N GLY A 219 7.24 3.13 6.84
CA GLY A 219 5.96 2.99 6.15
C GLY A 219 5.67 4.16 5.22
N ILE A 220 4.73 3.92 4.33
CA ILE A 220 4.05 4.95 3.54
C ILE A 220 2.58 4.90 3.94
N ALA A 221 1.98 6.08 4.14
CA ALA A 221 0.55 6.24 4.38
C ALA A 221 -0.10 6.91 3.16
N PRO A 222 -0.57 6.12 2.17
CA PRO A 222 -1.29 6.68 1.04
C PRO A 222 -2.62 7.31 1.45
N GLY A 223 -2.99 8.40 0.78
CA GLY A 223 -4.34 8.91 0.73
C GLY A 223 -5.17 8.22 -0.35
N PRO A 224 -6.25 8.85 -0.80
CA PRO A 224 -7.04 8.35 -1.93
C PRO A 224 -6.14 8.19 -3.16
N THR A 225 -5.90 6.93 -3.55
CA THR A 225 -4.98 6.57 -4.64
C THR A 225 -5.76 5.97 -5.80
N ALA A 226 -5.46 6.38 -7.03
CA ALA A 226 -6.08 5.91 -8.26
C ALA A 226 -5.70 4.45 -8.54
N THR A 227 -6.39 3.52 -7.91
CA THR A 227 -6.17 2.08 -8.06
C THR A 227 -7.47 1.40 -8.49
N PRO A 228 -7.42 0.18 -9.07
CA PRO A 228 -8.62 -0.60 -9.36
C PRO A 228 -9.53 -0.86 -8.14
N MET A 229 -9.00 -0.69 -6.92
CA MET A 229 -9.79 -0.78 -5.67
C MET A 229 -10.73 0.42 -5.51
N LEU A 230 -10.35 1.62 -5.94
CA LEU A 230 -11.11 2.85 -5.77
C LEU A 230 -11.78 3.35 -7.05
N LEU A 231 -11.14 3.15 -8.20
CA LEU A 231 -11.60 3.63 -9.49
C LEU A 231 -11.97 2.43 -10.37
N LYS A 232 -13.19 2.42 -10.86
CA LYS A 232 -13.72 1.38 -11.77
C LYS A 232 -14.02 2.02 -13.11
N GLY A 233 -13.52 1.44 -14.22
CA GLY A 233 -13.76 1.87 -15.59
C GLY A 233 -12.55 2.52 -16.25
N ASP A 234 -12.64 2.74 -17.56
CA ASP A 234 -11.54 3.20 -18.41
C ASP A 234 -11.39 4.74 -18.41
N ASP A 235 -12.42 5.47 -18.02
CA ASP A 235 -12.47 6.93 -18.02
C ASP A 235 -12.19 7.47 -16.60
N VAL A 236 -10.91 7.42 -16.22
CA VAL A 236 -10.48 7.77 -14.86
C VAL A 236 -10.30 9.28 -14.74
N ASN A 237 -11.36 9.98 -14.30
CA ASN A 237 -11.18 11.36 -13.86
C ASN A 237 -10.39 11.41 -12.55
N MET A 238 -9.20 11.99 -12.58
CA MET A 238 -8.32 12.16 -11.43
C MET A 238 -8.78 13.24 -10.45
N ASN A 239 -9.82 14.03 -10.76
CA ASN A 239 -10.31 15.09 -9.89
C ASN A 239 -10.86 14.55 -8.57
N LEU A 240 -10.44 15.14 -7.45
CA LEU A 240 -10.90 14.81 -6.11
C LEU A 240 -10.89 16.07 -5.22
N ASP A 241 -11.87 16.94 -5.40
CA ASP A 241 -11.94 18.27 -4.77
C ASP A 241 -11.99 18.21 -3.22
N ARG A 242 -12.38 17.07 -2.65
CA ARG A 242 -12.47 16.88 -1.19
C ARG A 242 -11.13 16.73 -0.46
N ILE A 243 -10.02 16.71 -1.19
CA ILE A 243 -8.68 16.73 -0.58
C ILE A 243 -7.90 17.96 -1.06
N PRO A 244 -6.98 18.52 -0.25
CA PRO A 244 -6.27 19.76 -0.59
C PRO A 244 -5.55 19.73 -1.93
N LEU A 245 -4.98 18.60 -2.34
CA LEU A 245 -4.31 18.43 -3.64
C LEU A 245 -5.30 18.53 -4.83
N GLY A 246 -6.60 18.36 -4.62
CA GLY A 246 -7.64 18.42 -5.65
C GLY A 246 -7.67 17.23 -6.62
N ARG A 247 -6.85 16.18 -6.39
CA ARG A 247 -6.80 14.99 -7.23
C ARG A 247 -6.41 13.73 -6.46
N TYR A 248 -6.69 12.58 -7.03
CA TYR A 248 -6.15 11.32 -6.53
C TYR A 248 -4.62 11.31 -6.59
N ILE A 249 -4.01 10.58 -5.63
CA ILE A 249 -2.60 10.19 -5.69
C ILE A 249 -2.47 9.09 -6.75
N THR A 250 -1.34 9.03 -7.45
CA THR A 250 -1.10 7.90 -8.36
C THR A 250 -0.30 6.80 -7.69
N PRO A 251 -0.48 5.52 -8.09
CA PRO A 251 0.34 4.42 -7.59
C PRO A 251 1.83 4.63 -7.83
N GLU A 252 2.22 5.31 -8.92
CA GLU A 252 3.60 5.59 -9.29
C GLU A 252 4.24 6.61 -8.34
N GLU A 253 3.49 7.61 -7.86
CA GLU A 253 3.98 8.55 -6.83
C GLU A 253 4.36 7.79 -5.55
N ILE A 254 3.53 6.82 -5.14
CA ILE A 254 3.81 5.95 -3.98
C ILE A 254 5.04 5.08 -4.26
N ALA A 255 5.13 4.49 -5.46
CA ALA A 255 6.22 3.63 -5.86
C ALA A 255 7.58 4.35 -5.88
N ASN A 256 7.61 5.59 -6.35
CA ASN A 256 8.82 6.42 -6.35
C ASN A 256 9.35 6.64 -4.92
N MET A 257 8.47 6.93 -3.97
CA MET A 257 8.86 7.06 -2.56
C MET A 257 9.30 5.71 -1.97
N ALA A 258 8.66 4.63 -2.36
CA ALA A 258 9.07 3.29 -1.92
C ALA A 258 10.51 2.97 -2.34
N VAL A 259 10.93 3.31 -3.57
CA VAL A 259 12.33 3.18 -4.02
C VAL A 259 13.27 3.94 -3.10
N VAL A 260 12.97 5.20 -2.79
CA VAL A 260 13.79 6.03 -1.90
C VAL A 260 13.90 5.38 -0.51
N LEU A 261 12.78 4.98 0.08
CA LEU A 261 12.73 4.45 1.46
C LEU A 261 13.42 3.09 1.63
N VAL A 262 13.60 2.32 0.57
CA VAL A 262 14.34 1.03 0.65
C VAL A 262 15.75 1.12 0.06
N SER A 263 16.15 2.27 -0.45
CA SER A 263 17.50 2.52 -0.96
C SER A 263 18.46 2.93 0.18
N ASP A 264 19.73 3.01 -0.16
CA ASP A 264 20.76 3.46 0.79
C ASP A 264 20.66 4.97 1.11
N MET A 265 19.91 5.75 0.31
CA MET A 265 19.69 7.17 0.55
C MET A 265 18.90 7.46 1.82
N SER A 266 18.08 6.52 2.28
CA SER A 266 17.17 6.68 3.43
C SER A 266 17.61 5.93 4.68
N ARG A 267 18.87 5.52 4.77
CA ARG A 267 19.38 4.70 5.92
C ARG A 267 19.20 5.36 7.30
N SER A 268 19.11 6.68 7.35
CA SER A 268 18.84 7.43 8.58
C SER A 268 17.34 7.57 8.89
N ILE A 269 16.45 7.21 7.98
CA ILE A 269 14.99 7.20 8.22
C ILE A 269 14.63 5.87 8.87
N MET A 270 14.09 5.93 10.09
CA MET A 270 13.83 4.75 10.92
C MET A 270 12.54 4.91 11.73
N GLY A 271 11.58 4.03 11.52
CA GLY A 271 10.29 4.06 12.21
C GLY A 271 9.34 5.15 11.68
N GLU A 272 9.65 5.76 10.56
CA GLU A 272 8.85 6.86 10.03
C GLU A 272 7.72 6.36 9.13
N ILE A 273 6.62 7.09 9.16
CA ILE A 273 5.47 6.90 8.26
C ILE A 273 5.33 8.13 7.37
N ILE A 274 5.71 8.01 6.12
CA ILE A 274 5.63 9.11 5.15
C ILE A 274 4.19 9.28 4.67
N PHE A 275 3.63 10.44 4.93
CA PHE A 275 2.30 10.81 4.42
C PHE A 275 2.36 11.15 2.93
N MET A 276 1.66 10.36 2.13
CA MET A 276 1.44 10.64 0.70
C MET A 276 -0.06 10.74 0.46
N THR A 277 -0.67 11.77 1.03
CA THR A 277 -2.13 11.84 1.19
C THR A 277 -2.78 12.97 0.38
N GLY A 278 -1.97 13.82 -0.27
CA GLY A 278 -2.48 15.05 -0.88
C GLY A 278 -3.12 16.02 0.13
N GLY A 279 -2.74 15.92 1.41
CA GLY A 279 -3.27 16.71 2.52
C GLY A 279 -4.43 16.06 3.28
N ALA A 280 -4.95 14.91 2.81
CA ALA A 280 -5.98 14.17 3.54
C ALA A 280 -5.41 13.60 4.85
N ALA A 281 -6.19 13.64 5.93
CA ALA A 281 -5.88 13.17 7.29
C ALA A 281 -4.71 13.89 8.02
N ASN A 282 -4.05 14.85 7.40
CA ASN A 282 -3.02 15.66 8.05
C ASN A 282 -3.24 17.17 7.90
N LEU A 283 -3.94 17.62 6.86
CA LEU A 283 -4.38 19.02 6.71
C LEU A 283 -5.89 19.15 6.82
N THR A 284 -6.66 18.13 6.43
CA THR A 284 -8.11 18.08 6.56
C THR A 284 -8.62 16.66 6.79
N PHE A 285 -9.82 16.55 7.43
CA PHE A 285 -10.59 15.32 7.53
C PHE A 285 -11.87 15.36 6.67
N ASP A 286 -12.10 16.42 5.89
CA ASP A 286 -13.33 16.64 5.11
C ASP A 286 -13.50 15.64 3.96
N ASP A 287 -12.45 14.89 3.63
CA ASP A 287 -12.44 13.83 2.61
C ASP A 287 -13.19 12.55 3.05
N VAL A 288 -13.53 12.44 4.34
CA VAL A 288 -14.25 11.28 4.91
C VAL A 288 -15.45 11.76 5.70
N LYS A 289 -16.59 11.11 5.48
CA LYS A 289 -17.77 11.28 6.34
C LYS A 289 -17.80 10.13 7.34
N TYR A 290 -17.82 10.48 8.62
CA TYR A 290 -18.07 9.55 9.70
C TYR A 290 -19.57 9.40 9.89
N GLY A 291 -20.04 8.18 9.97
CA GLY A 291 -21.47 7.89 10.12
C GLY A 291 -21.71 6.75 11.11
N PHE A 292 -22.75 6.91 11.85
CA PHE A 292 -23.39 5.85 12.63
C PHE A 292 -24.84 5.78 12.19
#